data_13c0b9bb7c5e29b689a4d2d0d67e1f21
#
_entry.id   13c0b9bb7c5e29b689a4d2d0d67e1f21
#
_cell.length_a   1.000
_cell.length_b   1.000
_cell.length_c   1.000
_cell.angle_alpha   90.00
_cell.angle_beta   90.00
_cell.angle_gamma   90.00
#
_symmetry.space_group_name_H-M   'P 1'
#
loop_
_entity.id
_entity.type
_entity.pdbx_description
1 polymer ?
#
loop_
_entity_poly.entity_id
_entity_poly.type
_entity_poly.pdbx_seq_one_letter_code
_entity_poly.pdbx_strand_id
1 'polypeptide(L)'
;MALLIHEAAHLAVGHSMGERIESIELTPFGGIIHYSSGASPHKGVKGVAVAAAGPLANYALIGLMSFPEMQLFLPYYFIRQAILMNAGMMFLNLLPVLPLDGGRIVFYIGYYVLPVGVLTSILSFGGMAVGIIMTGLSLYGTIEFGKINLSLLLVGGYLAVYAYRNREIMLSENMYTLLQERQENGKTPTAVRVYRVDGKTELLALVGTLANNEAVVFRVGNIWLDDRQVISALLHDPNMTVEEALKKTNNSDENYGNDLKHTTLCDTIIHENVEK
;
A
#
# COMPACT_ATOMS: atom_id res chain seq x y z
N MET A 1 -19.66 16.23 2.95
CA MET A 1 -18.74 17.33 2.56
C MET A 1 -17.29 17.04 2.98
N ALA A 2 -16.98 16.85 4.28
CA ALA A 2 -15.60 16.61 4.74
C ALA A 2 -14.90 15.47 3.98
N LEU A 3 -15.53 14.29 3.86
CA LEU A 3 -15.01 13.14 3.13
C LEU A 3 -14.75 13.45 1.65
N LEU A 4 -15.69 14.11 0.97
CA LEU A 4 -15.54 14.42 -0.46
C LEU A 4 -14.36 15.37 -0.73
N ILE A 5 -14.14 16.35 0.15
CA ILE A 5 -13.01 17.29 0.02
C ILE A 5 -11.69 16.56 0.32
N HIS A 6 -11.69 15.70 1.30
CA HIS A 6 -10.55 14.84 1.63
C HIS A 6 -10.13 13.98 0.43
N GLU A 7 -11.07 13.23 -0.16
CA GLU A 7 -10.80 12.40 -1.34
C GLU A 7 -10.41 13.24 -2.57
N ALA A 8 -11.09 14.37 -2.77
CA ALA A 8 -10.75 15.29 -3.86
C ALA A 8 -9.33 15.86 -3.73
N ALA A 9 -8.81 16.03 -2.52
CA ALA A 9 -7.44 16.49 -2.30
C ALA A 9 -6.43 15.43 -2.74
N HIS A 10 -6.65 14.15 -2.40
CA HIS A 10 -5.81 13.05 -2.90
C HIS A 10 -5.78 13.02 -4.43
N LEU A 11 -6.97 13.12 -5.06
CA LEU A 11 -7.12 13.15 -6.52
C LEU A 11 -6.39 14.34 -7.15
N ALA A 12 -6.56 15.55 -6.60
CA ALA A 12 -5.94 16.75 -7.13
C ALA A 12 -4.41 16.69 -7.05
N VAL A 13 -3.86 16.24 -5.93
CA VAL A 13 -2.42 16.11 -5.77
C VAL A 13 -1.87 14.98 -6.64
N GLY A 14 -2.53 13.81 -6.71
CA GLY A 14 -2.13 12.71 -7.58
C GLY A 14 -2.12 13.14 -9.06
N HIS A 15 -3.20 13.77 -9.51
CA HIS A 15 -3.29 14.29 -10.89
C HIS A 15 -2.19 15.34 -11.20
N SER A 16 -1.93 16.26 -10.26
CA SER A 16 -0.85 17.27 -10.43
C SER A 16 0.55 16.64 -10.54
N MET A 17 0.72 15.42 -10.02
CA MET A 17 1.97 14.65 -10.10
C MET A 17 2.05 13.73 -11.32
N GLY A 18 1.07 13.82 -12.22
CA GLY A 18 1.05 13.12 -13.51
C GLY A 18 0.37 11.77 -13.49
N GLU A 19 -0.41 11.46 -12.45
CA GLU A 19 -1.12 10.20 -12.37
C GLU A 19 -2.40 10.20 -13.20
N ARG A 20 -2.63 9.09 -13.89
CA ARG A 20 -3.86 8.86 -14.65
C ARG A 20 -4.82 8.01 -13.84
N ILE A 21 -5.96 8.58 -13.50
CA ILE A 21 -7.03 7.90 -12.78
C ILE A 21 -7.83 7.09 -13.79
N GLU A 22 -8.01 5.80 -13.54
CA GLU A 22 -8.82 4.91 -14.36
C GLU A 22 -10.26 4.82 -13.84
N SER A 23 -10.41 4.60 -12.54
CA SER A 23 -11.71 4.53 -11.90
C SER A 23 -11.65 4.94 -10.43
N ILE A 24 -12.80 5.35 -9.91
CA ILE A 24 -12.97 5.68 -8.49
C ILE A 24 -14.14 4.84 -7.97
N GLU A 25 -13.86 3.97 -7.02
CA GLU A 25 -14.87 3.22 -6.28
C GLU A 25 -15.18 3.95 -4.98
N LEU A 26 -16.44 4.34 -4.81
CA LEU A 26 -16.89 4.93 -3.56
C LEU A 26 -17.26 3.82 -2.57
N THR A 27 -16.53 3.76 -1.47
CA THR A 27 -16.86 2.91 -0.34
C THR A 27 -17.55 3.74 0.76
N PRO A 28 -18.28 3.12 1.69
CA PRO A 28 -18.91 3.85 2.79
C PRO A 28 -17.93 4.65 3.67
N PHE A 29 -16.64 4.41 3.55
CA PHE A 29 -15.59 4.95 4.42
C PHE A 29 -14.53 5.75 3.66
N GLY A 30 -14.66 5.91 2.34
CA GLY A 30 -13.70 6.64 1.49
C GLY A 30 -13.77 6.19 0.05
N GLY A 31 -12.97 6.83 -0.81
CA GLY A 31 -12.80 6.45 -2.21
C GLY A 31 -11.60 5.50 -2.37
N ILE A 32 -11.79 4.41 -3.12
CA ILE A 32 -10.66 3.63 -3.64
C ILE A 32 -10.39 4.15 -5.04
N ILE A 33 -9.19 4.66 -5.26
CA ILE A 33 -8.78 5.20 -6.54
C ILE A 33 -7.96 4.13 -7.26
N HIS A 34 -8.45 3.71 -8.41
CA HIS A 34 -7.70 2.82 -9.30
C HIS A 34 -6.95 3.67 -10.32
N TYR A 35 -5.65 3.46 -10.41
CA TYR A 35 -4.79 4.14 -11.36
C TYR A 35 -4.57 3.28 -12.60
N SER A 36 -4.49 3.91 -13.77
CA SER A 36 -4.26 3.22 -15.04
C SER A 36 -2.95 2.43 -15.03
N SER A 37 -2.97 1.22 -15.56
CA SER A 37 -1.80 0.36 -15.73
C SER A 37 -0.73 1.08 -16.56
N GLY A 38 0.30 1.56 -15.92
CA GLY A 38 1.38 2.38 -16.52
C GLY A 38 1.55 3.75 -15.88
N ALA A 39 0.59 4.24 -15.10
CA ALA A 39 0.82 5.31 -14.15
C ALA A 39 1.41 4.68 -12.89
N SER A 40 2.60 5.09 -12.56
CA SER A 40 3.32 4.65 -11.37
C SER A 40 2.49 4.93 -10.13
N PRO A 41 2.08 3.94 -9.31
CA PRO A 41 1.55 4.26 -8.01
C PRO A 41 2.56 5.12 -7.27
N HIS A 42 2.07 5.99 -6.41
CA HIS A 42 2.85 6.99 -5.70
C HIS A 42 4.14 6.41 -5.12
N LYS A 43 5.29 7.03 -5.43
CA LYS A 43 6.60 6.55 -5.03
C LYS A 43 7.23 7.50 -4.02
N GLY A 44 7.77 6.94 -2.95
CA GLY A 44 8.56 7.70 -2.00
C GLY A 44 7.90 9.02 -1.57
N VAL A 45 8.57 10.15 -1.82
CA VAL A 45 8.07 11.48 -1.45
C VAL A 45 6.73 11.84 -2.12
N LYS A 46 6.52 11.40 -3.36
CA LYS A 46 5.24 11.63 -4.06
C LYS A 46 4.10 10.89 -3.37
N GLY A 47 4.30 9.63 -3.02
CA GLY A 47 3.31 8.85 -2.27
C GLY A 47 2.97 9.46 -0.93
N VAL A 48 3.98 9.94 -0.20
CA VAL A 48 3.78 10.68 1.05
C VAL A 48 2.95 11.95 0.81
N ALA A 49 3.24 12.72 -0.22
CA ALA A 49 2.52 13.96 -0.54
C ALA A 49 1.05 13.70 -0.88
N VAL A 50 0.79 12.66 -1.68
CA VAL A 50 -0.59 12.29 -2.02
C VAL A 50 -1.32 11.77 -0.78
N ALA A 51 -0.72 10.87 0.00
CA ALA A 51 -1.36 10.36 1.22
C ALA A 51 -1.60 11.46 2.28
N ALA A 52 -0.74 12.47 2.36
CA ALA A 52 -0.92 13.59 3.26
C ALA A 52 -1.97 14.61 2.78
N ALA A 53 -2.33 14.61 1.49
CA ALA A 53 -3.19 15.63 0.91
C ALA A 53 -4.60 15.67 1.54
N GLY A 54 -5.20 14.50 1.79
CA GLY A 54 -6.51 14.40 2.44
C GLY A 54 -6.53 14.97 3.86
N PRO A 55 -5.67 14.48 4.77
CA PRO A 55 -5.54 15.06 6.11
C PRO A 55 -5.22 16.55 6.12
N LEU A 56 -4.36 17.03 5.20
CA LEU A 56 -4.05 18.45 5.06
C LEU A 56 -5.24 19.27 4.59
N ALA A 57 -6.07 18.73 3.69
CA ALA A 57 -7.32 19.40 3.26
C ALA A 57 -8.30 19.54 4.43
N ASN A 58 -8.45 18.50 5.26
CA ASN A 58 -9.27 18.57 6.46
C ASN A 58 -8.71 19.60 7.46
N TYR A 59 -7.40 19.67 7.63
CA TYR A 59 -6.76 20.70 8.45
C TYR A 59 -7.02 22.12 7.92
N ALA A 60 -6.89 22.31 6.61
CA ALA A 60 -7.19 23.60 5.97
C ALA A 60 -8.67 24.01 6.16
N LEU A 61 -9.60 23.04 6.06
CA LEU A 61 -11.03 23.29 6.34
C LEU A 61 -11.29 23.69 7.79
N ILE A 62 -10.61 23.04 8.75
CA ILE A 62 -10.68 23.42 10.17
C ILE A 62 -10.22 24.87 10.32
N GLY A 63 -9.08 25.23 9.72
CA GLY A 63 -8.57 26.59 9.73
C GLY A 63 -9.58 27.60 9.15
N LEU A 64 -10.13 27.29 7.96
CA LEU A 64 -11.12 28.13 7.31
C LEU A 64 -12.38 28.33 8.16
N MET A 65 -12.92 27.25 8.75
CA MET A 65 -14.11 27.32 9.60
C MET A 65 -13.86 28.03 10.95
N SER A 66 -12.60 28.16 11.36
CA SER A 66 -12.22 28.82 12.60
C SER A 66 -12.16 30.35 12.49
N PHE A 67 -12.23 30.91 11.27
CA PHE A 67 -12.28 32.36 11.11
C PHE A 67 -13.62 32.94 11.63
N PRO A 68 -13.59 34.03 12.40
CA PRO A 68 -14.81 34.61 12.97
C PRO A 68 -15.84 35.05 11.91
N GLU A 69 -15.37 35.42 10.73
CA GLU A 69 -16.21 35.86 9.61
C GLU A 69 -17.15 34.76 9.11
N MET A 70 -16.78 33.49 9.31
CA MET A 70 -17.64 32.36 8.93
C MET A 70 -18.97 32.35 9.69
N GLN A 71 -19.01 32.91 10.90
CA GLN A 71 -20.23 33.04 11.70
C GLN A 71 -21.25 34.03 11.08
N LEU A 72 -20.83 34.89 10.14
CA LEU A 72 -21.72 35.75 9.38
C LEU A 72 -22.51 34.98 8.32
N PHE A 73 -21.97 33.86 7.85
CA PHE A 73 -22.53 33.04 6.78
C PHE A 73 -23.19 31.75 7.28
N LEU A 74 -22.70 31.20 8.38
CA LEU A 74 -23.11 29.88 8.89
C LEU A 74 -23.42 29.96 10.40
N PRO A 75 -24.50 29.31 10.87
CA PRO A 75 -24.76 29.16 12.30
C PRO A 75 -23.60 28.51 13.04
N TYR A 76 -23.27 28.99 14.24
CA TYR A 76 -22.19 28.46 15.07
C TYR A 76 -22.22 26.94 15.27
N TYR A 77 -23.42 26.38 15.39
CA TYR A 77 -23.60 24.94 15.52
C TYR A 77 -23.02 24.17 14.31
N PHE A 78 -23.27 24.62 13.09
CA PHE A 78 -22.74 23.99 11.88
C PHE A 78 -21.23 24.12 11.79
N ILE A 79 -20.67 25.27 12.13
CA ILE A 79 -19.23 25.51 12.16
C ILE A 79 -18.56 24.52 13.15
N ARG A 80 -19.10 24.43 14.36
CA ARG A 80 -18.58 23.52 15.39
C ARG A 80 -18.63 22.07 14.94
N GLN A 81 -19.73 21.62 14.35
CA GLN A 81 -19.87 20.25 13.84
C GLN A 81 -18.91 19.99 12.67
N ALA A 82 -18.76 20.93 11.75
CA ALA A 82 -17.80 20.82 10.65
C ALA A 82 -16.37 20.67 11.15
N ILE A 83 -15.96 21.50 12.13
CA ILE A 83 -14.63 21.39 12.76
C ILE A 83 -14.44 20.03 13.41
N LEU A 84 -15.39 19.57 14.22
CA LEU A 84 -15.29 18.28 14.90
C LEU A 84 -15.21 17.09 13.94
N MET A 85 -16.01 17.10 12.86
CA MET A 85 -16.00 16.06 11.83
C MET A 85 -14.66 16.04 11.07
N ASN A 86 -14.16 17.20 10.65
CA ASN A 86 -12.87 17.28 9.95
C ASN A 86 -11.71 16.90 10.87
N ALA A 87 -11.72 17.31 12.13
CA ALA A 87 -10.72 16.92 13.10
C ALA A 87 -10.72 15.41 13.35
N GLY A 88 -11.89 14.83 13.59
CA GLY A 88 -12.01 13.38 13.79
C GLY A 88 -11.52 12.60 12.57
N MET A 89 -11.89 13.03 11.36
CA MET A 89 -11.46 12.40 10.12
C MET A 89 -9.94 12.53 9.90
N MET A 90 -9.39 13.71 10.15
CA MET A 90 -7.96 13.96 10.06
C MET A 90 -7.17 13.07 11.04
N PHE A 91 -7.56 13.04 12.32
CA PHE A 91 -6.89 12.22 13.32
C PHE A 91 -6.98 10.73 13.01
N LEU A 92 -8.14 10.25 12.56
CA LEU A 92 -8.33 8.85 12.20
C LEU A 92 -7.42 8.48 11.01
N ASN A 93 -7.42 9.28 9.95
CA ASN A 93 -6.60 9.01 8.78
C ASN A 93 -5.11 9.19 9.02
N LEU A 94 -4.67 9.94 10.02
CA LEU A 94 -3.26 10.07 10.41
C LEU A 94 -2.73 8.93 11.29
N LEU A 95 -3.59 7.98 11.72
CA LEU A 95 -3.12 6.80 12.45
C LEU A 95 -2.14 5.99 11.58
N PRO A 96 -0.98 5.58 12.14
CA PRO A 96 0.06 4.88 11.39
C PRO A 96 -0.28 3.38 11.15
N VAL A 97 -1.46 3.13 10.58
CA VAL A 97 -1.99 1.78 10.33
C VAL A 97 -2.69 1.71 8.98
N LEU A 98 -2.53 0.62 8.25
CA LEU A 98 -3.28 0.38 7.01
C LEU A 98 -4.73 -0.05 7.33
N PRO A 99 -5.69 0.38 6.50
CA PRO A 99 -5.56 1.05 5.19
C PRO A 99 -5.57 2.58 5.23
N LEU A 100 -5.40 3.19 6.40
CA LEU A 100 -5.50 4.65 6.57
C LEU A 100 -4.30 5.38 5.95
N ASP A 101 -4.46 6.68 5.68
CA ASP A 101 -3.43 7.51 5.03
C ASP A 101 -2.13 7.57 5.83
N GLY A 102 -2.21 7.65 7.16
CA GLY A 102 -1.06 7.60 8.06
C GLY A 102 -0.27 6.29 7.90
N GLY A 103 -0.96 5.17 7.69
CA GLY A 103 -0.33 3.90 7.37
C GLY A 103 0.38 3.92 6.02
N ARG A 104 -0.23 4.54 5.00
CA ARG A 104 0.40 4.74 3.69
C ARG A 104 1.63 5.64 3.78
N ILE A 105 1.55 6.75 4.54
CA ILE A 105 2.70 7.63 4.79
C ILE A 105 3.85 6.84 5.44
N VAL A 106 3.57 6.09 6.51
CA VAL A 106 4.58 5.25 7.18
C VAL A 106 5.12 4.18 6.24
N PHE A 107 4.26 3.59 5.40
CA PHE A 107 4.69 2.63 4.38
C PHE A 107 5.68 3.27 3.40
N TYR A 108 5.34 4.42 2.78
CA TYR A 108 6.20 5.10 1.80
C TYR A 108 7.53 5.63 2.36
N ILE A 109 7.65 5.77 3.67
CA ILE A 109 8.91 6.10 4.34
C ILE A 109 9.65 4.83 4.76
N GLY A 110 8.93 3.86 5.29
CA GLY A 110 9.50 2.70 5.97
C GLY A 110 10.01 1.59 5.02
N TYR A 111 9.49 1.51 3.79
CA TYR A 111 9.88 0.45 2.86
C TYR A 111 11.36 0.58 2.38
N TYR A 112 12.01 1.73 2.60
CA TYR A 112 13.45 1.88 2.39
C TYR A 112 14.29 1.16 3.43
N VAL A 113 13.72 0.84 4.59
CA VAL A 113 14.41 0.26 5.75
C VAL A 113 13.97 -1.18 6.01
N LEU A 114 12.69 -1.46 5.84
CA LEU A 114 12.07 -2.75 6.14
C LEU A 114 11.56 -3.45 4.87
N PRO A 115 11.63 -4.80 4.81
CA PRO A 115 10.99 -5.57 3.75
C PRO A 115 9.49 -5.25 3.67
N VAL A 116 8.98 -5.08 2.45
CA VAL A 116 7.57 -4.69 2.20
C VAL A 116 6.57 -5.61 2.88
N GLY A 117 6.80 -6.91 2.79
CA GLY A 117 5.90 -7.88 3.41
C GLY A 117 5.82 -7.76 4.94
N VAL A 118 6.96 -7.48 5.59
CA VAL A 118 7.02 -7.25 7.04
C VAL A 118 6.30 -5.95 7.39
N LEU A 119 6.62 -4.87 6.69
CA LEU A 119 6.03 -3.56 6.94
C LEU A 119 4.52 -3.55 6.70
N THR A 120 4.05 -4.08 5.57
CA THR A 120 2.61 -4.22 5.27
C THR A 120 1.91 -5.05 6.33
N SER A 121 2.53 -6.15 6.79
CA SER A 121 1.96 -6.98 7.85
C SER A 121 1.83 -6.23 9.17
N ILE A 122 2.87 -5.53 9.61
CA ILE A 122 2.84 -4.75 10.86
C ILE A 122 1.74 -3.68 10.79
N LEU A 123 1.67 -2.94 9.70
CA LEU A 123 0.69 -1.87 9.52
C LEU A 123 -0.75 -2.41 9.41
N SER A 124 -0.96 -3.55 8.76
CA SER A 124 -2.28 -4.20 8.66
C SER A 124 -2.73 -4.77 10.00
N PHE A 125 -1.85 -5.46 10.74
CA PHE A 125 -2.17 -5.91 12.09
C PHE A 125 -2.45 -4.74 13.04
N GLY A 126 -1.72 -3.63 12.89
CA GLY A 126 -2.00 -2.38 13.60
C GLY A 126 -3.41 -1.88 13.31
N GLY A 127 -3.83 -1.87 12.03
CA GLY A 127 -5.20 -1.50 11.63
C GLY A 127 -6.27 -2.39 12.23
N MET A 128 -6.03 -3.71 12.23
CA MET A 128 -6.93 -4.66 12.88
C MET A 128 -7.03 -4.40 14.40
N ALA A 129 -5.92 -4.18 15.08
CA ALA A 129 -5.90 -3.89 16.52
C ALA A 129 -6.66 -2.60 16.85
N VAL A 130 -6.42 -1.53 16.10
CA VAL A 130 -7.13 -0.24 16.24
C VAL A 130 -8.64 -0.44 16.04
N GLY A 131 -9.04 -1.17 15.00
CA GLY A 131 -10.44 -1.48 14.72
C GLY A 131 -11.11 -2.26 15.87
N ILE A 132 -10.43 -3.26 16.42
CA ILE A 132 -10.91 -4.03 17.58
C ILE A 132 -11.04 -3.13 18.81
N ILE A 133 -10.07 -2.28 19.08
CA ILE A 133 -10.10 -1.34 20.20
C ILE A 133 -11.27 -0.37 20.07
N MET A 134 -11.47 0.23 18.89
CA MET A 134 -12.59 1.15 18.62
C MET A 134 -13.95 0.45 18.85
N THR A 135 -14.10 -0.77 18.33
CA THR A 135 -15.31 -1.58 18.51
C THR A 135 -15.53 -1.90 19.99
N GLY A 136 -14.48 -2.32 20.69
CA GLY A 136 -14.52 -2.60 22.13
C GLY A 136 -14.90 -1.38 22.97
N LEU A 137 -14.34 -0.20 22.65
CA LEU A 137 -14.71 1.06 23.32
C LEU A 137 -16.16 1.45 23.09
N SER A 138 -16.71 1.22 21.90
CA SER A 138 -18.13 1.46 21.62
C SER A 138 -19.03 0.54 22.43
N LEU A 139 -18.70 -0.76 22.53
CA LEU A 139 -19.43 -1.72 23.32
C LEU A 139 -19.33 -1.43 24.83
N TYR A 140 -18.14 -1.10 25.31
CA TYR A 140 -17.92 -0.70 26.70
C TYR A 140 -18.76 0.54 27.06
N GLY A 141 -18.74 1.58 26.20
CA GLY A 141 -19.57 2.77 26.39
C GLY A 141 -21.07 2.47 26.40
N THR A 142 -21.51 1.45 25.67
CA THR A 142 -22.91 0.99 25.69
C THR A 142 -23.28 0.39 27.05
N ILE A 143 -22.40 -0.43 27.61
CA ILE A 143 -22.62 -1.09 28.91
C ILE A 143 -22.64 -0.06 30.05
N GLU A 144 -21.66 0.85 30.05
CA GLU A 144 -21.46 1.81 31.15
C GLU A 144 -22.46 2.99 31.10
N PHE A 145 -22.71 3.53 29.91
CA PHE A 145 -23.51 4.75 29.73
C PHE A 145 -24.90 4.52 29.10
N GLY A 146 -25.23 3.29 28.73
CA GLY A 146 -26.48 2.97 28.06
C GLY A 146 -26.67 3.60 26.68
N LYS A 147 -25.58 4.08 26.06
CA LYS A 147 -25.60 4.77 24.76
C LYS A 147 -24.60 4.15 23.79
N ILE A 148 -25.12 3.60 22.70
CA ILE A 148 -24.28 3.07 21.62
C ILE A 148 -23.71 4.20 20.79
N ASN A 149 -22.39 4.23 20.61
CA ASN A 149 -21.75 5.03 19.58
C ASN A 149 -21.69 4.22 18.28
N LEU A 150 -22.75 4.30 17.48
CA LEU A 150 -22.90 3.50 16.26
C LEU A 150 -21.77 3.81 15.26
N SER A 151 -21.32 5.07 15.15
CA SER A 151 -20.23 5.44 14.25
C SER A 151 -18.92 4.76 14.63
N LEU A 152 -18.56 4.77 15.93
CA LEU A 152 -17.35 4.11 16.42
C LEU A 152 -17.41 2.60 16.25
N LEU A 153 -18.58 2.00 16.45
CA LEU A 153 -18.82 0.56 16.25
C LEU A 153 -18.64 0.16 14.78
N LEU A 154 -19.30 0.89 13.87
CA LEU A 154 -19.24 0.59 12.43
C LEU A 154 -17.87 0.83 11.84
N VAL A 155 -17.25 1.98 12.14
CA VAL A 155 -15.91 2.31 11.63
C VAL A 155 -14.87 1.34 12.18
N GLY A 156 -14.89 1.05 13.48
CA GLY A 156 -13.97 0.09 14.10
C GLY A 156 -14.13 -1.33 13.56
N GLY A 157 -15.37 -1.82 13.48
CA GLY A 157 -15.67 -3.14 12.93
C GLY A 157 -15.24 -3.28 11.46
N TYR A 158 -15.57 -2.28 10.65
CA TYR A 158 -15.13 -2.24 9.25
C TYR A 158 -13.60 -2.24 9.14
N LEU A 159 -12.91 -1.36 9.87
CA LEU A 159 -11.45 -1.26 9.84
C LEU A 159 -10.79 -2.60 10.20
N ALA A 160 -11.27 -3.27 11.25
CA ALA A 160 -10.74 -4.57 11.65
C ALA A 160 -10.93 -5.64 10.56
N VAL A 161 -12.15 -5.74 10.01
CA VAL A 161 -12.47 -6.72 8.95
C VAL A 161 -11.71 -6.40 7.66
N TYR A 162 -11.65 -5.12 7.27
CA TYR A 162 -10.97 -4.69 6.05
C TYR A 162 -9.47 -4.96 6.14
N ALA A 163 -8.82 -4.57 7.24
CA ALA A 163 -7.38 -4.80 7.45
C ALA A 163 -7.03 -6.30 7.46
N TYR A 164 -7.91 -7.15 7.99
CA TYR A 164 -7.73 -8.60 7.98
C TYR A 164 -7.90 -9.20 6.57
N ARG A 165 -9.04 -8.92 5.91
CA ARG A 165 -9.38 -9.54 4.63
C ARG A 165 -8.53 -9.05 3.46
N ASN A 166 -8.18 -7.77 3.45
CA ASN A 166 -7.48 -7.15 2.31
C ASN A 166 -5.96 -7.08 2.51
N ARG A 167 -5.41 -7.77 3.52
CA ARG A 167 -3.96 -7.79 3.76
C ARG A 167 -3.17 -8.24 2.54
N GLU A 168 -3.64 -9.28 1.85
CA GLU A 168 -2.99 -9.82 0.65
C GLU A 168 -3.06 -8.85 -0.53
N ILE A 169 -4.21 -8.19 -0.71
CA ILE A 169 -4.38 -7.14 -1.74
C ILE A 169 -3.44 -5.96 -1.45
N MET A 170 -3.41 -5.49 -0.21
CA MET A 170 -2.49 -4.42 0.21
C MET A 170 -1.03 -4.82 0.02
N LEU A 171 -0.70 -6.08 0.26
CA LEU A 171 0.64 -6.60 0.03
C LEU A 171 0.98 -6.54 -1.46
N SER A 172 0.09 -6.96 -2.35
CA SER A 172 0.28 -6.95 -3.80
C SER A 172 0.38 -5.51 -4.36
N GLU A 173 -0.48 -4.58 -3.91
CA GLU A 173 -0.42 -3.16 -4.28
C GLU A 173 0.91 -2.52 -3.85
N ASN A 174 1.31 -2.75 -2.62
CA ASN A 174 2.56 -2.23 -2.08
C ASN A 174 3.78 -2.80 -2.80
N MET A 175 3.69 -4.05 -3.25
CA MET A 175 4.72 -4.67 -4.06
C MET A 175 4.80 -4.07 -5.46
N TYR A 176 3.67 -3.90 -6.11
CA TYR A 176 3.63 -3.26 -7.42
C TYR A 176 4.33 -1.89 -7.40
N THR A 177 4.11 -1.11 -6.33
CA THR A 177 4.81 0.17 -6.10
C THR A 177 6.32 0.03 -6.09
N LEU A 178 6.86 -0.96 -5.35
CA LEU A 178 8.30 -1.22 -5.29
C LEU A 178 8.90 -1.60 -6.63
N LEU A 179 8.18 -2.37 -7.41
CA LEU A 179 8.67 -2.90 -8.67
C LEU A 179 8.83 -1.83 -9.71
N GLN A 180 7.85 -0.96 -9.79
CA GLN A 180 7.92 0.19 -10.68
C GLN A 180 9.09 1.11 -10.29
N GLU A 181 9.33 1.31 -8.99
CA GLU A 181 10.44 2.12 -8.53
C GLU A 181 11.79 1.52 -8.90
N ARG A 182 11.95 0.21 -8.77
CA ARG A 182 13.17 -0.49 -9.23
C ARG A 182 13.38 -0.37 -10.73
N GLN A 183 12.31 -0.53 -11.50
CA GLN A 183 12.37 -0.47 -12.96
C GLN A 183 12.77 0.92 -13.49
N GLU A 184 12.27 2.00 -12.83
CA GLU A 184 12.57 3.37 -13.25
C GLU A 184 13.94 3.88 -12.78
N ASN A 185 14.37 3.48 -11.58
CA ASN A 185 15.60 4.02 -11.00
C ASN A 185 16.88 3.41 -11.59
N GLY A 186 16.82 2.30 -12.36
CA GLY A 186 17.98 1.66 -12.98
C GLY A 186 19.12 1.33 -12.01
N LYS A 187 18.87 1.39 -10.70
CA LYS A 187 19.89 1.19 -9.67
C LYS A 187 20.32 -0.26 -9.65
N THR A 188 21.60 -0.50 -9.81
CA THR A 188 22.20 -1.81 -9.55
C THR A 188 22.03 -2.14 -8.07
N PRO A 189 21.56 -3.35 -7.76
CA PRO A 189 21.38 -3.78 -6.37
C PRO A 189 22.74 -3.81 -5.65
N THR A 190 22.74 -3.36 -4.40
CA THR A 190 23.96 -3.30 -3.58
C THR A 190 24.38 -4.67 -3.03
N ALA A 191 23.46 -5.63 -2.99
CA ALA A 191 23.69 -7.00 -2.55
C ALA A 191 22.71 -7.96 -3.23
N VAL A 192 23.11 -9.23 -3.35
CA VAL A 192 22.25 -10.31 -3.86
C VAL A 192 22.00 -11.30 -2.75
N ARG A 193 20.73 -11.55 -2.45
CA ARG A 193 20.33 -12.63 -1.53
C ARG A 193 19.76 -13.81 -2.31
N VAL A 194 20.23 -15.00 -1.96
CA VAL A 194 19.75 -16.24 -2.57
C VAL A 194 18.89 -17.00 -1.57
N TYR A 195 17.64 -17.25 -1.94
CA TYR A 195 16.74 -18.11 -1.17
C TYR A 195 16.49 -19.43 -1.88
N ARG A 196 16.63 -20.53 -1.15
CA ARG A 196 16.21 -21.84 -1.66
C ARG A 196 14.72 -22.03 -1.37
N VAL A 197 13.94 -22.30 -2.40
CA VAL A 197 12.49 -22.39 -2.33
C VAL A 197 12.00 -23.70 -2.93
N ASP A 198 10.92 -24.25 -2.38
CA ASP A 198 10.23 -25.41 -2.96
C ASP A 198 9.31 -24.95 -4.10
N GLY A 199 9.21 -25.73 -5.19
CA GLY A 199 8.34 -25.44 -6.32
C GLY A 199 6.85 -25.32 -5.96
N LYS A 200 6.42 -25.93 -4.86
CA LYS A 200 5.03 -25.83 -4.34
C LYS A 200 4.75 -24.59 -3.53
N THR A 201 5.75 -23.75 -3.28
CA THR A 201 5.57 -22.51 -2.52
C THR A 201 4.75 -21.52 -3.36
N GLU A 202 3.77 -20.87 -2.76
CA GLU A 202 3.02 -19.80 -3.39
C GLU A 202 3.93 -18.60 -3.61
N LEU A 203 3.84 -17.97 -4.79
CA LEU A 203 4.63 -16.78 -5.12
C LEU A 203 4.42 -15.64 -4.13
N LEU A 204 3.19 -15.50 -3.64
CA LEU A 204 2.83 -14.49 -2.64
C LEU A 204 3.65 -14.60 -1.35
N ALA A 205 4.01 -15.81 -0.93
CA ALA A 205 4.85 -16.02 0.26
C ALA A 205 6.29 -15.52 0.07
N LEU A 206 6.80 -15.48 -1.17
CA LEU A 206 8.14 -14.99 -1.48
C LEU A 206 8.26 -13.47 -1.41
N VAL A 207 7.14 -12.80 -1.52
CA VAL A 207 7.03 -11.34 -1.49
C VAL A 207 7.61 -10.74 -0.23
N GLY A 208 7.36 -11.40 0.91
CA GLY A 208 7.88 -10.94 2.20
C GLY A 208 9.41 -10.90 2.29
N THR A 209 10.11 -11.60 1.38
CA THR A 209 11.58 -11.66 1.35
C THR A 209 12.21 -10.59 0.46
N LEU A 210 11.40 -9.92 -0.37
CA LEU A 210 11.90 -8.89 -1.29
C LEU A 210 12.23 -7.61 -0.52
N ALA A 211 13.46 -7.13 -0.68
CA ALA A 211 13.97 -5.92 -0.05
C ALA A 211 14.33 -4.86 -1.10
N ASN A 212 14.22 -3.58 -0.75
CA ASN A 212 14.29 -2.50 -1.71
C ASN A 212 15.69 -2.27 -2.34
N ASN A 213 16.76 -2.56 -1.59
CA ASN A 213 18.14 -2.29 -2.03
C ASN A 213 18.93 -3.56 -2.40
N GLU A 214 18.32 -4.73 -2.34
CA GLU A 214 18.97 -6.00 -2.59
C GLU A 214 18.25 -6.72 -3.72
N ALA A 215 19.00 -7.32 -4.65
CA ALA A 215 18.42 -8.27 -5.59
C ALA A 215 18.15 -9.58 -4.85
N VAL A 216 16.98 -10.14 -5.06
CA VAL A 216 16.63 -11.42 -4.48
C VAL A 216 16.51 -12.44 -5.61
N VAL A 217 17.25 -13.52 -5.48
CA VAL A 217 17.24 -14.63 -6.44
C VAL A 217 16.73 -15.87 -5.73
N PHE A 218 15.77 -16.53 -6.32
CA PHE A 218 15.17 -17.74 -5.77
C PHE A 218 15.70 -18.95 -6.53
N ARG A 219 16.21 -19.94 -5.79
CA ARG A 219 16.66 -21.20 -6.35
C ARG A 219 15.63 -22.31 -6.11
N VAL A 220 15.11 -22.87 -7.20
CA VAL A 220 14.14 -23.98 -7.21
C VAL A 220 14.79 -25.17 -7.89
N GLY A 221 15.34 -26.09 -7.13
CA GLY A 221 16.14 -27.20 -7.67
C GLY A 221 17.39 -26.67 -8.39
N ASN A 222 17.45 -26.80 -9.72
CA ASN A 222 18.53 -26.30 -10.57
C ASN A 222 18.16 -25.03 -11.34
N ILE A 223 16.97 -24.49 -11.14
CA ILE A 223 16.48 -23.31 -11.86
C ILE A 223 16.58 -22.09 -10.94
N TRP A 224 16.92 -20.95 -11.53
CA TRP A 224 17.04 -19.68 -10.85
C TRP A 224 15.92 -18.76 -11.33
N LEU A 225 15.23 -18.15 -10.39
CA LEU A 225 14.23 -17.11 -10.63
C LEU A 225 14.72 -15.81 -10.02
N ASP A 226 14.77 -14.76 -10.82
CA ASP A 226 15.03 -13.44 -10.29
C ASP A 226 13.75 -12.81 -9.71
N ASP A 227 13.92 -11.77 -8.91
CA ASP A 227 12.81 -11.05 -8.30
C ASP A 227 11.85 -10.47 -9.36
N ARG A 228 12.31 -10.09 -10.55
CA ARG A 228 11.49 -9.57 -11.64
C ARG A 228 10.57 -10.63 -12.22
N GLN A 229 11.10 -11.85 -12.40
CA GLN A 229 10.32 -12.97 -12.92
C GLN A 229 9.22 -13.38 -11.93
N VAL A 230 9.55 -13.45 -10.63
CA VAL A 230 8.59 -13.73 -9.57
C VAL A 230 7.46 -12.70 -9.56
N ILE A 231 7.79 -11.47 -9.76
CA ILE A 231 6.87 -10.34 -9.72
C ILE A 231 6.02 -10.25 -10.98
N SER A 232 6.59 -10.46 -12.14
CA SER A 232 5.84 -10.55 -13.41
C SER A 232 4.80 -11.68 -13.34
N ALA A 233 5.15 -12.80 -12.74
CA ALA A 233 4.23 -13.91 -12.55
C ALA A 233 3.12 -13.59 -11.56
N LEU A 234 3.44 -12.91 -10.44
CA LEU A 234 2.44 -12.45 -9.45
C LEU A 234 1.43 -11.45 -10.00
N LEU A 235 1.86 -10.56 -10.90
CA LEU A 235 0.96 -9.61 -11.56
C LEU A 235 -0.05 -10.32 -12.47
N HIS A 236 0.28 -11.53 -12.95
CA HIS A 236 -0.62 -12.33 -13.76
C HIS A 236 -1.60 -13.17 -12.94
N ASP A 237 -1.13 -13.75 -11.83
CA ASP A 237 -1.94 -14.57 -10.93
C ASP A 237 -1.31 -14.63 -9.54
N PRO A 238 -1.90 -13.94 -8.55
CA PRO A 238 -1.37 -13.91 -7.18
C PRO A 238 -1.34 -15.26 -6.47
N ASN A 239 -2.17 -16.21 -6.88
CA ASN A 239 -2.29 -17.54 -6.28
C ASN A 239 -1.40 -18.60 -6.95
N MET A 240 -0.58 -18.20 -7.91
CA MET A 240 0.30 -19.09 -8.64
C MET A 240 1.42 -19.64 -7.77
N THR A 241 1.75 -20.90 -7.96
CA THR A 241 2.93 -21.52 -7.35
C THR A 241 4.20 -21.21 -8.16
N VAL A 242 5.35 -21.35 -7.51
CA VAL A 242 6.66 -21.13 -8.16
C VAL A 242 6.84 -22.07 -9.36
N GLU A 243 6.37 -23.32 -9.27
CA GLU A 243 6.46 -24.29 -10.37
C GLU A 243 5.60 -23.91 -11.58
N GLU A 244 4.41 -23.34 -11.34
CA GLU A 244 3.54 -22.83 -12.40
C GLU A 244 4.13 -21.59 -13.07
N ALA A 245 4.76 -20.71 -12.31
CA ALA A 245 5.48 -19.54 -12.81
C ALA A 245 6.64 -19.97 -13.72
N LEU A 246 7.44 -20.95 -13.29
CA LEU A 246 8.52 -21.50 -14.10
C LEU A 246 8.04 -22.10 -15.44
N LYS A 247 6.93 -22.82 -15.42
CA LYS A 247 6.35 -23.39 -16.65
C LYS A 247 5.88 -22.31 -17.64
N LYS A 248 5.35 -21.18 -17.12
CA LYS A 248 4.94 -20.05 -17.96
C LYS A 248 6.14 -19.30 -18.54
N THR A 249 7.18 -19.09 -17.76
CA THR A 249 8.40 -18.39 -18.20
C THR A 249 9.10 -19.17 -19.29
N ASN A 250 9.23 -20.49 -19.16
CA ASN A 250 9.83 -21.34 -20.21
C ASN A 250 9.00 -21.38 -21.51
N ASN A 251 7.67 -21.28 -21.43
CA ASN A 251 6.82 -21.22 -22.64
C ASN A 251 6.82 -19.85 -23.33
N SER A 252 7.18 -18.76 -22.62
CA SER A 252 7.28 -17.43 -23.22
C SER A 252 8.62 -17.21 -23.90
N ASP A 253 9.70 -17.86 -23.47
CA ASP A 253 11.02 -17.75 -24.09
C ASP A 253 11.10 -18.46 -25.47
N GLU A 254 10.23 -19.43 -25.75
CA GLU A 254 10.13 -20.04 -27.09
C GLU A 254 9.47 -19.12 -28.14
N ASN A 255 8.72 -18.09 -27.74
CA ASN A 255 7.99 -17.20 -28.66
C ASN A 255 8.66 -15.83 -28.90
N TYR A 256 9.66 -15.45 -28.11
CA TYR A 256 10.44 -14.22 -28.30
C TYR A 256 11.88 -14.56 -28.66
N GLY A 257 12.06 -14.95 -29.91
CA GLY A 257 13.38 -15.19 -30.49
C GLY A 257 14.27 -13.94 -30.42
N ASN A 258 15.43 -14.09 -29.83
CA ASN A 258 16.70 -13.41 -30.10
C ASN A 258 17.00 -12.00 -29.61
N ASP A 259 16.26 -11.35 -28.68
CA ASP A 259 16.67 -10.00 -28.28
C ASP A 259 16.91 -9.73 -26.79
N LEU A 260 17.00 -10.74 -25.94
CA LEU A 260 17.35 -10.55 -24.54
C LEU A 260 18.49 -11.47 -24.10
N LYS A 261 19.74 -10.99 -24.29
CA LYS A 261 20.90 -11.47 -23.56
C LYS A 261 20.74 -11.11 -22.07
N HIS A 262 19.83 -11.78 -21.37
CA HIS A 262 19.62 -11.59 -19.91
C HIS A 262 20.45 -12.53 -19.04
N THR A 263 21.36 -13.28 -19.62
CA THR A 263 22.30 -14.18 -18.94
C THR A 263 23.43 -13.44 -18.19
N THR A 264 23.61 -12.13 -18.42
CA THR A 264 24.87 -11.47 -18.07
C THR A 264 24.97 -10.98 -16.63
N LEU A 265 23.91 -10.76 -15.90
CA LEU A 265 23.99 -10.27 -14.51
C LEU A 265 24.06 -11.42 -13.48
N CYS A 266 23.28 -12.48 -13.67
CA CYS A 266 23.36 -13.67 -12.82
C CYS A 266 24.67 -14.43 -13.04
N ASP A 267 25.13 -14.61 -14.29
CA ASP A 267 26.37 -15.33 -14.58
C ASP A 267 27.61 -14.57 -14.11
N THR A 268 27.64 -13.25 -14.19
CA THR A 268 28.78 -12.45 -13.71
C THR A 268 28.89 -12.44 -12.19
N ILE A 269 27.75 -12.36 -11.47
CA ILE A 269 27.74 -12.28 -10.00
C ILE A 269 27.92 -13.67 -9.35
N ILE A 270 27.46 -14.74 -10.01
CA ILE A 270 27.65 -16.11 -9.52
C ILE A 270 29.11 -16.55 -9.68
N HIS A 271 29.81 -16.16 -10.74
CA HIS A 271 31.23 -16.47 -10.92
C HIS A 271 32.14 -15.77 -9.92
N GLU A 272 31.83 -14.53 -9.50
CA GLU A 272 32.66 -13.82 -8.51
C GLU A 272 32.53 -14.30 -7.06
N ASN A 273 31.43 -14.95 -6.68
CA ASN A 273 31.18 -15.37 -5.29
C ASN A 273 31.33 -16.89 -5.02
N VAL A 274 31.64 -17.68 -6.03
CA VAL A 274 31.90 -19.13 -5.86
C VAL A 274 33.41 -19.43 -5.70
N GLU A 275 34.29 -18.45 -5.96
CA GLU A 275 35.74 -18.59 -5.81
C GLU A 275 36.33 -17.94 -4.53
N LYS A 276 35.49 -17.68 -3.50
CA LYS A 276 36.00 -17.26 -2.18
C LYS A 276 35.51 -18.13 -1.06
#